data_ce61e488cb1e7382438685059c941aed
#
_entry.id   ce61e488cb1e7382438685059c941aed
#
_cell.length_a   1.000
_cell.length_b   1.000
_cell.length_c   1.000
_cell.angle_alpha   90.00
_cell.angle_beta   90.00
_cell.angle_gamma   90.00
#
_symmetry.space_group_name_H-M   'P 1'
#
loop_
_entity.id
_entity.type
_entity.pdbx_description
1 polymer ?
#
loop_
_entity_poly.entity_id
_entity_poly.type
_entity_poly.pdbx_seq_one_letter_code
_entity_poly.pdbx_strand_id
1 'polypeptide(L)'
;MDFNEGEIIYIDKPLHWTSFDVVKRIRLRILRRIKQKKLKVGHAGTLDPLATGVMIICTGRATKRIEEFQYQTKEYIATLRLGATTPSFDLETEIDGVYPHEHITRESVERTLPRFVGSIMQIPPSYSACKVDGRRAYDMARKGQAVDLKPKELVIDEIELLSCELPEIKIRVVCSLSLIHI
;
A
#
# COMPACT_ATOMS: atom_id res chain seq x y z
N MET A 1 4.14 20.09 -21.96
CA MET A 1 3.57 18.82 -21.47
C MET A 1 2.52 18.34 -22.48
N ASP A 2 2.76 17.19 -23.08
CA ASP A 2 1.79 16.51 -23.93
C ASP A 2 1.25 15.29 -23.19
N PHE A 3 0.08 15.42 -22.59
CA PHE A 3 -0.54 14.38 -21.80
C PHE A 3 -1.03 13.17 -22.62
N ASN A 4 -1.17 13.30 -23.94
CA ASN A 4 -1.54 12.18 -24.82
C ASN A 4 -0.32 11.33 -25.20
N GLU A 5 0.82 11.97 -25.51
CA GLU A 5 2.09 11.29 -25.71
C GLU A 5 2.56 10.62 -24.43
N GLY A 6 2.30 11.24 -23.27
CA GLY A 6 2.48 10.63 -21.98
C GLY A 6 3.40 11.38 -21.04
N GLU A 7 2.87 11.67 -19.86
CA GLU A 7 3.59 12.31 -18.77
C GLU A 7 3.60 11.41 -17.54
N ILE A 8 4.67 11.52 -16.77
CA ILE A 8 4.81 10.89 -15.47
C ILE A 8 4.73 11.99 -14.42
N ILE A 9 3.80 11.88 -13.49
CA ILE A 9 3.50 12.90 -12.49
C ILE A 9 3.63 12.26 -11.10
N TYR A 10 4.39 12.87 -10.22
CA TYR A 10 4.52 12.49 -8.83
C TYR A 10 3.56 13.32 -7.99
N ILE A 11 2.74 12.66 -7.20
CA ILE A 11 1.71 13.28 -6.35
C ILE A 11 1.84 12.76 -4.94
N ASP A 12 1.85 13.65 -3.98
CA ASP A 12 1.65 13.31 -2.57
C ASP A 12 0.17 13.04 -2.34
N LYS A 13 -0.17 11.80 -2.03
CA LYS A 13 -1.56 11.38 -1.80
C LYS A 13 -2.06 11.90 -0.44
N PRO A 14 -3.13 12.68 -0.42
CA PRO A 14 -3.71 13.12 0.85
C PRO A 14 -4.27 11.95 1.66
N LEU A 15 -4.26 12.11 2.98
CA LEU A 15 -4.94 11.20 3.91
C LEU A 15 -6.44 11.10 3.57
N HIS A 16 -7.03 9.93 3.78
CA HIS A 16 -8.42 9.57 3.51
C HIS A 16 -8.85 9.57 2.03
N TRP A 17 -7.92 9.80 1.10
CA TRP A 17 -8.20 9.64 -0.32
C TRP A 17 -7.81 8.22 -0.77
N THR A 18 -8.64 7.64 -1.63
CA THR A 18 -8.23 6.45 -2.35
C THR A 18 -7.26 6.83 -3.49
N SER A 19 -6.43 5.89 -3.90
CA SER A 19 -5.57 6.07 -5.09
C SER A 19 -6.39 6.40 -6.35
N PHE A 20 -7.61 5.87 -6.45
CA PHE A 20 -8.51 6.15 -7.56
C PHE A 20 -9.06 7.58 -7.54
N ASP A 21 -9.31 8.16 -6.36
CA ASP A 21 -9.75 9.56 -6.22
C ASP A 21 -8.70 10.51 -6.78
N VAL A 22 -7.41 10.24 -6.49
CA VAL A 22 -6.29 10.99 -7.05
C VAL A 22 -6.29 10.91 -8.57
N VAL A 23 -6.35 9.70 -9.13
CA VAL A 23 -6.40 9.48 -10.60
C VAL A 23 -7.59 10.21 -11.22
N LYS A 24 -8.78 10.09 -10.63
CA LYS A 24 -10.01 10.75 -11.10
C LYS A 24 -9.85 12.27 -11.10
N ARG A 25 -9.33 12.82 -10.01
CA ARG A 25 -9.12 14.27 -9.85
C ARG A 25 -8.15 14.83 -10.88
N ILE A 26 -7.00 14.18 -11.05
CA ILE A 26 -5.97 14.57 -12.02
C ILE A 26 -6.51 14.46 -13.44
N ARG A 27 -7.13 13.34 -13.79
CA ARG A 27 -7.72 13.14 -15.12
C ARG A 27 -8.70 14.24 -15.46
N LEU A 28 -9.62 14.60 -14.56
CA LEU A 28 -10.59 15.66 -14.80
C LEU A 28 -9.95 17.03 -14.98
N ARG A 29 -8.92 17.36 -14.20
CA ARG A 29 -8.18 18.62 -14.33
C ARG A 29 -7.45 18.71 -15.68
N ILE A 30 -6.78 17.64 -16.08
CA ILE A 30 -6.07 17.59 -17.36
C ILE A 30 -7.05 17.71 -18.52
N LEU A 31 -8.14 16.92 -18.53
CA LEU A 31 -9.16 16.96 -19.60
C LEU A 31 -9.75 18.37 -19.79
N ARG A 32 -10.03 19.09 -18.70
CA ARG A 32 -10.48 20.48 -18.75
C ARG A 32 -9.44 21.40 -19.38
N ARG A 33 -8.15 21.23 -19.01
CA ARG A 33 -7.06 22.05 -19.51
C ARG A 33 -6.80 21.85 -21.00
N ILE A 34 -6.80 20.58 -21.47
CA ILE A 34 -6.54 20.23 -22.88
C ILE A 34 -7.81 20.24 -23.74
N LYS A 35 -8.98 20.54 -23.17
CA LYS A 35 -10.29 20.57 -23.84
C LYS A 35 -10.64 19.27 -24.58
N GLN A 36 -10.26 18.14 -24.02
CA GLN A 36 -10.54 16.80 -24.56
C GLN A 36 -11.57 16.04 -23.72
N LYS A 37 -12.24 15.07 -24.35
CA LYS A 37 -13.25 14.23 -23.67
C LYS A 37 -12.70 12.93 -23.09
N LYS A 38 -11.52 12.49 -23.54
CA LYS A 38 -10.92 11.21 -23.13
C LYS A 38 -9.40 11.37 -22.95
N LEU A 39 -8.88 10.76 -21.89
CA LEU A 39 -7.46 10.61 -21.62
C LEU A 39 -7.26 9.36 -20.79
N LYS A 40 -6.29 8.51 -21.16
CA LYS A 40 -5.85 7.42 -20.28
C LYS A 40 -5.03 8.01 -19.15
N VAL A 41 -5.38 7.64 -17.91
CA VAL A 41 -4.63 7.99 -16.71
C VAL A 41 -4.65 6.79 -15.79
N GLY A 42 -3.50 6.37 -15.30
CA GLY A 42 -3.34 5.27 -14.36
C GLY A 42 -2.28 5.59 -13.31
N HIS A 43 -2.14 4.73 -12.30
CA HIS A 43 -1.14 4.86 -11.24
C HIS A 43 -0.29 3.60 -11.14
N ALA A 44 0.94 3.77 -10.69
CA ALA A 44 1.91 2.69 -10.50
C ALA A 44 2.04 2.35 -9.00
N GLY A 45 1.07 1.68 -8.46
CA GLY A 45 0.98 1.29 -7.06
C GLY A 45 -0.22 1.90 -6.36
N THR A 46 -0.82 1.13 -5.47
CA THR A 46 -1.94 1.58 -4.63
C THR A 46 -1.40 1.99 -3.27
N LEU A 47 -1.86 3.12 -2.78
CA LEU A 47 -1.81 3.50 -1.38
C LEU A 47 -3.22 3.47 -0.82
N ASP A 48 -3.38 2.88 0.34
CA ASP A 48 -4.66 2.77 1.03
C ASP A 48 -5.15 4.13 1.56
N PRO A 49 -6.43 4.29 1.90
CA PRO A 49 -6.98 5.56 2.36
C PRO A 49 -6.22 6.16 3.54
N LEU A 50 -5.78 5.34 4.49
CA LEU A 50 -5.03 5.79 5.68
C LEU A 50 -3.54 6.05 5.41
N ALA A 51 -3.02 5.66 4.26
CA ALA A 51 -1.65 5.96 3.86
C ALA A 51 -1.56 7.31 3.13
N THR A 52 -0.47 8.03 3.34
CA THR A 52 -0.04 9.21 2.57
C THR A 52 1.25 8.90 1.84
N GLY A 53 1.69 9.78 0.94
CA GLY A 53 2.98 9.67 0.28
C GLY A 53 2.90 9.63 -1.23
N VAL A 54 4.03 9.32 -1.85
CA VAL A 54 4.23 9.48 -3.28
C VAL A 54 3.45 8.45 -4.09
N MET A 55 2.59 8.94 -4.98
CA MET A 55 1.97 8.17 -6.05
C MET A 55 2.54 8.58 -7.41
N ILE A 56 2.86 7.59 -8.23
CA ILE A 56 3.27 7.79 -9.61
C ILE A 56 2.04 7.68 -10.50
N ILE A 57 1.69 8.78 -11.17
CA ILE A 57 0.57 8.86 -12.11
C ILE A 57 1.13 8.92 -13.52
N CYS A 58 0.63 8.06 -14.40
CA CYS A 58 0.98 8.03 -15.80
C CYS A 58 -0.21 8.46 -16.66
N THR A 59 0.05 9.26 -17.72
CA THR A 59 -0.97 9.71 -18.66
C THR A 59 -0.69 9.18 -20.07
N GLY A 60 -1.70 9.16 -20.94
CA GLY A 60 -1.55 8.81 -22.36
C GLY A 60 -0.78 7.52 -22.60
N ARG A 61 0.23 7.57 -23.46
CA ARG A 61 1.07 6.42 -23.79
C ARG A 61 1.96 5.95 -22.62
N ALA A 62 2.31 6.85 -21.69
CA ALA A 62 3.12 6.48 -20.52
C ALA A 62 2.40 5.49 -19.59
N THR A 63 1.06 5.30 -19.71
CA THR A 63 0.35 4.26 -18.98
C THR A 63 0.85 2.84 -19.29
N LYS A 64 1.51 2.62 -20.42
CA LYS A 64 2.13 1.33 -20.77
C LYS A 64 3.37 1.01 -19.92
N ARG A 65 3.96 2.03 -19.29
CA ARG A 65 5.16 1.93 -18.46
C ARG A 65 4.86 1.75 -16.97
N ILE A 66 3.59 1.63 -16.60
CA ILE A 66 3.17 1.50 -15.19
C ILE A 66 3.88 0.33 -14.49
N GLU A 67 4.03 -0.81 -15.19
CA GLU A 67 4.70 -1.99 -14.62
C GLU A 67 6.17 -1.73 -14.28
N GLU A 68 6.88 -0.91 -15.07
CA GLU A 68 8.28 -0.55 -14.80
C GLU A 68 8.44 0.10 -13.41
N PHE A 69 7.47 0.91 -13.00
CA PHE A 69 7.46 1.59 -11.70
C PHE A 69 6.98 0.70 -10.56
N GLN A 70 6.13 -0.31 -10.86
CA GLN A 70 5.63 -1.23 -9.83
C GLN A 70 6.73 -2.12 -9.24
N TYR A 71 7.76 -2.43 -10.03
CA TYR A 71 8.88 -3.27 -9.60
C TYR A 71 10.05 -2.49 -8.97
N GLN A 72 9.97 -1.17 -8.90
CA GLN A 72 11.00 -0.37 -8.23
C GLN A 72 10.97 -0.58 -6.72
N THR A 73 12.14 -0.43 -6.09
CA THR A 73 12.27 -0.39 -4.63
C THR A 73 11.44 0.74 -4.04
N LYS A 74 10.78 0.46 -2.93
CA LYS A 74 9.92 1.40 -2.20
C LYS A 74 10.34 1.48 -0.76
N GLU A 75 10.18 2.65 -0.18
CA GLU A 75 10.38 2.91 1.23
C GLU A 75 9.04 3.28 1.87
N TYR A 76 8.76 2.67 3.01
CA TYR A 76 7.59 2.94 3.81
C TYR A 76 7.99 3.29 5.24
N ILE A 77 7.29 4.25 5.82
CA ILE A 77 7.31 4.50 7.26
C ILE A 77 5.95 4.09 7.80
N ALA A 78 5.94 3.08 8.66
CA ALA A 78 4.73 2.53 9.23
C ALA A 78 4.73 2.66 10.76
N THR A 79 3.57 3.02 11.31
CA THR A 79 3.31 2.95 12.75
C THR A 79 2.47 1.71 13.02
N LEU A 80 2.96 0.82 13.88
CA LEU A 80 2.28 -0.40 14.29
C LEU A 80 1.84 -0.25 15.74
N ARG A 81 0.61 -0.69 16.05
CA ARG A 81 0.11 -0.84 17.39
C ARG A 81 0.20 -2.30 17.82
N LEU A 82 1.02 -2.58 18.81
CA LEU A 82 1.19 -3.94 19.36
C LEU A 82 0.03 -4.27 20.33
N GLY A 83 -0.26 -5.56 20.46
CA GLY A 83 -1.30 -6.05 21.37
C GLY A 83 -2.72 -5.94 20.83
N ALA A 84 -2.91 -5.64 19.55
CA ALA A 84 -4.22 -5.61 18.91
C ALA A 84 -4.16 -6.18 17.49
N THR A 85 -5.27 -6.74 17.02
CA THR A 85 -5.47 -7.18 15.64
C THR A 85 -6.72 -6.56 15.05
N THR A 86 -6.76 -6.49 13.72
CA THR A 86 -7.93 -6.09 12.93
C THR A 86 -8.05 -7.00 11.72
N PRO A 87 -9.26 -7.23 11.18
CA PRO A 87 -9.45 -8.06 9.98
C PRO A 87 -8.74 -7.54 8.73
N SER A 88 -8.49 -6.23 8.67
CA SER A 88 -7.80 -5.57 7.56
C SER A 88 -6.28 -5.47 7.75
N PHE A 89 -5.75 -5.80 8.95
CA PHE A 89 -4.37 -5.57 9.40
C PHE A 89 -3.95 -4.10 9.46
N ASP A 90 -4.92 -3.19 9.41
CA ASP A 90 -4.76 -1.75 9.56
C ASP A 90 -5.92 -1.17 10.38
N LEU A 91 -6.02 0.16 10.46
CA LEU A 91 -7.07 0.85 11.22
C LEU A 91 -8.32 1.19 10.36
N GLU A 92 -8.50 0.59 9.18
CA GLU A 92 -9.73 0.73 8.40
C GLU A 92 -10.91 -0.05 9.01
N THR A 93 -10.60 -1.12 9.75
CA THR A 93 -11.61 -1.92 10.48
C THR A 93 -11.41 -1.82 11.97
N GLU A 94 -12.46 -2.16 12.73
CA GLU A 94 -12.41 -2.20 14.18
C GLU A 94 -11.51 -3.32 14.69
N ILE A 95 -10.99 -3.13 15.90
CA ILE A 95 -10.15 -4.14 16.59
C ILE A 95 -11.02 -5.38 16.88
N ASP A 96 -10.55 -6.53 16.42
CA ASP A 96 -11.19 -7.84 16.62
C ASP A 96 -10.50 -8.72 17.68
N GLY A 97 -9.27 -8.38 18.05
CA GLY A 97 -8.52 -9.08 19.09
C GLY A 97 -7.63 -8.16 19.91
N VAL A 98 -7.57 -8.41 21.22
CA VAL A 98 -6.67 -7.70 22.14
C VAL A 98 -5.82 -8.71 22.88
N TYR A 99 -4.52 -8.46 22.95
CA TYR A 99 -3.51 -9.36 23.51
C TYR A 99 -2.62 -8.62 24.52
N PRO A 100 -2.13 -9.30 25.56
CA PRO A 100 -1.14 -8.73 26.46
C PRO A 100 0.13 -8.30 25.72
N HIS A 101 0.61 -7.11 25.99
CA HIS A 101 1.80 -6.55 25.35
C HIS A 101 2.82 -5.98 26.36
N GLU A 102 2.52 -6.05 27.66
CA GLU A 102 3.36 -5.50 28.75
C GLU A 102 4.74 -6.18 28.84
N HIS A 103 4.83 -7.41 28.32
CA HIS A 103 6.08 -8.18 28.26
C HIS A 103 6.99 -7.79 27.09
N ILE A 104 6.47 -6.97 26.15
CA ILE A 104 7.23 -6.53 24.99
C ILE A 104 8.17 -5.39 25.42
N THR A 105 9.44 -5.49 25.05
CA THR A 105 10.44 -4.47 25.27
C THR A 105 11.05 -4.01 23.96
N ARG A 106 11.72 -2.85 23.97
CA ARG A 106 12.44 -2.34 22.81
C ARG A 106 13.43 -3.38 22.27
N GLU A 107 14.17 -4.03 23.16
CA GLU A 107 15.17 -5.05 22.79
C GLU A 107 14.51 -6.26 22.12
N SER A 108 13.31 -6.64 22.57
CA SER A 108 12.56 -7.75 21.96
C SER A 108 12.11 -7.40 20.54
N VAL A 109 11.69 -6.14 20.31
CA VAL A 109 11.35 -5.64 18.98
C VAL A 109 12.57 -5.61 18.08
N GLU A 110 13.67 -4.99 18.52
CA GLU A 110 14.93 -4.89 17.76
C GLU A 110 15.48 -6.27 17.37
N ARG A 111 15.34 -7.27 18.22
CA ARG A 111 15.74 -8.66 17.94
C ARG A 111 14.79 -9.36 16.94
N THR A 112 13.54 -8.91 16.87
CA THR A 112 12.50 -9.55 16.02
C THR A 112 12.54 -9.02 14.59
N LEU A 113 12.69 -7.72 14.39
CA LEU A 113 12.65 -7.08 13.08
C LEU A 113 13.57 -7.70 12.04
N PRO A 114 14.83 -8.05 12.33
CA PRO A 114 15.74 -8.65 11.35
C PRO A 114 15.24 -9.99 10.78
N ARG A 115 14.33 -10.67 11.46
CA ARG A 115 13.76 -11.95 10.99
C ARG A 115 12.84 -11.79 9.77
N PHE A 116 12.42 -10.57 9.48
CA PHE A 116 11.59 -10.23 8.31
C PHE A 116 12.43 -9.74 7.13
N VAL A 117 13.75 -9.57 7.28
CA VAL A 117 14.63 -9.17 6.18
C VAL A 117 14.93 -10.37 5.28
N GLY A 118 14.93 -10.13 3.96
CA GLY A 118 15.14 -11.14 2.93
C GLY A 118 13.83 -11.53 2.23
N SER A 119 13.86 -12.69 1.59
CA SER A 119 12.66 -13.24 0.90
C SER A 119 11.72 -13.89 1.90
N ILE A 120 10.48 -13.42 1.92
CA ILE A 120 9.41 -13.97 2.76
C ILE A 120 8.19 -14.33 1.92
N MET A 121 7.46 -15.34 2.34
CA MET A 121 6.17 -15.71 1.75
C MET A 121 5.04 -15.08 2.55
N GLN A 122 4.39 -14.06 2.00
CA GLN A 122 3.27 -13.38 2.65
C GLN A 122 1.94 -13.84 2.03
N ILE A 123 0.98 -14.23 2.87
CA ILE A 123 -0.42 -14.38 2.48
C ILE A 123 -1.06 -12.99 2.60
N PRO A 124 -1.49 -12.37 1.48
CA PRO A 124 -2.15 -11.06 1.56
C PRO A 124 -3.43 -11.12 2.39
N PRO A 125 -3.81 -10.04 3.09
CA PRO A 125 -5.09 -10.01 3.80
C PRO A 125 -6.27 -10.03 2.84
N SER A 126 -7.43 -10.52 3.33
CA SER A 126 -8.66 -10.56 2.54
C SER A 126 -9.11 -9.17 2.06
N TYR A 127 -8.76 -8.12 2.80
CA TYR A 127 -9.05 -6.72 2.45
C TYR A 127 -8.03 -6.08 1.49
N SER A 128 -7.21 -6.88 0.80
CA SER A 128 -6.22 -6.38 -0.15
C SER A 128 -6.76 -6.12 -1.55
N ALA A 129 -6.00 -5.36 -2.35
CA ALA A 129 -6.28 -5.12 -3.76
C ALA A 129 -5.95 -6.32 -4.68
N CYS A 130 -5.55 -7.47 -4.13
CA CYS A 130 -5.31 -8.70 -4.88
C CYS A 130 -6.53 -9.12 -5.68
N LYS A 131 -6.31 -9.74 -6.84
CA LYS A 131 -7.41 -10.26 -7.66
C LYS A 131 -7.50 -11.77 -7.52
N VAL A 132 -8.72 -12.25 -7.29
CA VAL A 132 -9.10 -13.66 -7.34
C VAL A 132 -10.21 -13.77 -8.37
N ASP A 133 -10.02 -14.58 -9.41
CA ASP A 133 -10.97 -14.75 -10.52
C ASP A 133 -11.46 -13.43 -11.14
N GLY A 134 -10.55 -12.47 -11.30
CA GLY A 134 -10.82 -11.17 -11.89
C GLY A 134 -11.49 -10.15 -10.95
N ARG A 135 -11.89 -10.53 -9.74
CA ARG A 135 -12.50 -9.67 -8.72
C ARG A 135 -11.46 -9.26 -7.67
N ARG A 136 -11.61 -8.08 -7.10
CA ARG A 136 -10.74 -7.63 -6.00
C ARG A 136 -11.10 -8.35 -4.70
N ALA A 137 -10.08 -8.78 -3.94
CA ALA A 137 -10.27 -9.47 -2.67
C ALA A 137 -11.08 -8.62 -1.67
N TYR A 138 -10.78 -7.32 -1.56
CA TYR A 138 -11.50 -6.41 -0.66
C TYR A 138 -13.00 -6.28 -1.01
N ASP A 139 -13.39 -6.35 -2.30
CA ASP A 139 -14.79 -6.30 -2.71
C ASP A 139 -15.56 -7.56 -2.29
N MET A 140 -14.86 -8.71 -2.26
CA MET A 140 -15.41 -9.98 -1.80
C MET A 140 -15.49 -10.01 -0.27
N ALA A 141 -14.42 -9.59 0.42
CA ALA A 141 -14.37 -9.54 1.88
C ALA A 141 -15.45 -8.64 2.47
N ARG A 142 -15.69 -7.46 1.89
CA ARG A 142 -16.80 -6.55 2.31
C ARG A 142 -18.19 -7.16 2.14
N LYS A 143 -18.34 -8.16 1.30
CA LYS A 143 -19.58 -8.93 1.09
C LYS A 143 -19.66 -10.19 1.96
N GLY A 144 -18.73 -10.37 2.90
CA GLY A 144 -18.65 -11.55 3.76
C GLY A 144 -18.26 -12.84 3.01
N GLN A 145 -17.69 -12.75 1.81
CA GLN A 145 -17.26 -13.91 1.04
C GLN A 145 -15.84 -14.30 1.48
N ALA A 146 -15.63 -15.58 1.77
CA ALA A 146 -14.30 -16.11 2.03
C ALA A 146 -13.42 -15.95 0.77
N VAL A 147 -12.19 -15.48 0.96
CA VAL A 147 -11.22 -15.27 -0.12
C VAL A 147 -10.00 -16.14 0.18
N ASP A 148 -9.74 -17.11 -0.71
CA ASP A 148 -8.53 -17.92 -0.65
C ASP A 148 -7.41 -17.20 -1.42
N LEU A 149 -6.46 -16.63 -0.69
CA LEU A 149 -5.33 -15.89 -1.23
C LEU A 149 -4.06 -16.73 -1.14
N LYS A 150 -3.42 -16.92 -2.28
CA LYS A 150 -2.15 -17.64 -2.36
C LYS A 150 -1.02 -16.79 -1.79
N PRO A 151 -0.07 -17.42 -1.09
CA PRO A 151 1.16 -16.75 -0.66
C PRO A 151 1.88 -16.10 -1.85
N LYS A 152 2.43 -14.92 -1.63
CA LYS A 152 3.30 -14.23 -2.58
C LYS A 152 4.66 -14.00 -1.97
N GLU A 153 5.68 -14.18 -2.79
CA GLU A 153 7.04 -13.83 -2.40
C GLU A 153 7.19 -12.31 -2.35
N LEU A 154 7.78 -11.84 -1.27
CA LEU A 154 8.11 -10.45 -1.01
C LEU A 154 9.55 -10.38 -0.54
N VAL A 155 10.32 -9.44 -1.07
CA VAL A 155 11.69 -9.21 -0.63
C VAL A 155 11.73 -7.91 0.17
N ILE A 156 12.17 -8.02 1.41
CA ILE A 156 12.42 -6.89 2.30
C ILE A 156 13.92 -6.69 2.37
N ASP A 157 14.38 -5.54 1.87
CA ASP A 157 15.79 -5.22 1.82
C ASP A 157 16.31 -4.71 3.17
N GLU A 158 15.50 -3.85 3.84
CA GLU A 158 15.83 -3.25 5.13
C GLU A 158 14.59 -3.09 6.01
N ILE A 159 14.76 -3.27 7.32
CA ILE A 159 13.81 -2.84 8.36
C ILE A 159 14.60 -2.13 9.46
N GLU A 160 14.13 -0.93 9.84
CA GLU A 160 14.73 -0.12 10.89
C GLU A 160 13.65 0.30 11.91
N LEU A 161 13.95 0.19 13.19
CA LEU A 161 13.11 0.72 14.26
C LEU A 161 13.40 2.22 14.45
N LEU A 162 12.47 3.08 14.09
CA LEU A 162 12.60 4.53 14.22
C LEU A 162 12.22 5.02 15.63
N SER A 163 11.11 4.51 16.19
CA SER A 163 10.70 4.79 17.57
C SER A 163 10.00 3.59 18.20
N CYS A 164 10.05 3.51 19.53
CA CYS A 164 9.39 2.49 20.33
C CYS A 164 8.79 3.13 21.58
N GLU A 165 7.52 3.49 21.48
CA GLU A 165 6.70 4.08 22.54
C GLU A 165 5.50 3.17 22.78
N LEU A 166 5.75 2.04 23.44
CA LEU A 166 4.76 0.98 23.61
C LEU A 166 3.41 1.48 24.10
N PRO A 167 2.31 1.04 23.54
CA PRO A 167 2.19 -0.07 22.57
C PRO A 167 2.47 0.30 21.10
N GLU A 168 2.89 1.51 20.78
CA GLU A 168 3.16 1.93 19.41
C GLU A 168 4.64 1.84 19.09
N ILE A 169 4.95 1.32 17.90
CA ILE A 169 6.29 1.32 17.31
C ILE A 169 6.23 1.94 15.92
N LYS A 170 7.29 2.63 15.54
CA LYS A 170 7.44 3.15 14.18
C LYS A 170 8.64 2.52 13.53
N ILE A 171 8.42 2.00 12.33
CA ILE A 171 9.47 1.33 11.55
C ILE A 171 9.61 1.98 10.17
N ARG A 172 10.81 1.89 9.62
CA ARG A 172 11.11 2.14 8.21
C ARG A 172 11.34 0.78 7.54
N VAL A 173 10.71 0.57 6.41
CA VAL A 173 10.82 -0.67 5.62
C VAL A 173 11.18 -0.32 4.19
N VAL A 174 12.24 -0.94 3.67
CA VAL A 174 12.61 -0.87 2.25
C VAL A 174 12.36 -2.23 1.63
N CYS A 175 11.59 -2.25 0.54
CA CYS A 175 11.22 -3.52 -0.12
C CYS A 175 11.05 -3.37 -1.63
N SER A 176 11.22 -4.48 -2.33
CA SER A 176 10.77 -4.65 -3.71
C SER A 176 9.34 -5.16 -3.73
N LEU A 177 8.52 -4.69 -4.69
CA LEU A 177 7.08 -4.90 -4.76
C LEU A 177 6.27 -4.10 -3.72
N SER A 178 4.95 -4.22 -3.76
CA SER A 178 4.07 -3.49 -2.84
C SER A 178 4.00 -4.24 -1.51
N LEU A 179 4.44 -3.60 -0.44
CA LEU A 179 4.03 -3.96 0.91
C LEU A 179 2.54 -3.64 1.03
N ILE A 180 1.70 -4.63 0.78
CA ILE A 180 0.28 -4.53 1.06
C ILE A 180 0.10 -5.13 2.44
N HIS A 181 -0.10 -4.27 3.43
CA HIS A 181 -0.40 -4.57 4.82
C HIS A 181 0.65 -5.48 5.51
N ILE A 182 1.45 -4.88 6.34
CA ILE A 182 2.21 -5.56 7.40
C ILE A 182 1.38 -5.51 8.68
#